data_d47ba0922dcf697fbe4ef0b9c6888649
#
_entry.id   d47ba0922dcf697fbe4ef0b9c6888649
#
_cell.length_a   1.000
_cell.length_b   1.000
_cell.length_c   1.000
_cell.angle_alpha   90.00
_cell.angle_beta   90.00
_cell.angle_gamma   90.00
#
_symmetry.space_group_name_H-M   'P 1'
#
loop_
_entity.id
_entity.type
_entity.pdbx_description
1 polymer ?
#
loop_
_entity_poly.entity_id
_entity_poly.type
_entity_poly.pdbx_seq_one_letter_code
_entity_poly.pdbx_strand_id
1 'polypeptide(L)'
;MCLTPGTFPLFYRKKWYVYYFCMEIDPNIATDIVTHLKDALRHEINFFNTSGIIIASTDPTRIGSGHDGARLAIASKQTVCVDDEHRFAGARNGINVPVQFDGEPVAVIGITGERDEVEPFGTVLQKMTEILIREHLDQLARFNRRTMRDSLITALAYGNGNVADNERLAAMLGIDLDLPCMIASIRGVDPRDLLTYQERIISALDRQVEGRPDVLATLTPQECLLVIVGSDDETAESTIRAAESLISSFTGHATHCGVGGRASTMHDCRRSYDQAVAALRWGITAHASPRPASDERDNASPRTRIASTELQHCDAENTSLSTFTRYEDLDLGLIVPVIPPEQAQALTRLVFGGLDDSVNAAYEITFDAYTRHNGSISAAAKELFLHKNTMQNHLNRIAAITGYNPRNLNDHTILALAFLLRRHNSRCLR
;
A
#
# COMPACT_ATOMS: atom_id res chain seq x y z
N MET A 1 11.24 -25.54 -20.11
CA MET A 1 11.84 -26.63 -19.32
C MET A 1 11.22 -26.49 -17.93
N CYS A 2 10.24 -27.33 -17.59
CA CYS A 2 9.48 -27.27 -16.35
C CYS A 2 10.40 -27.55 -15.15
N LEU A 3 10.54 -26.59 -14.24
CA LEU A 3 11.15 -26.81 -12.95
C LEU A 3 10.09 -27.34 -11.98
N THR A 4 10.30 -28.57 -11.56
CA THR A 4 9.52 -29.28 -10.55
C THR A 4 9.65 -28.61 -9.16
N PRO A 5 8.61 -28.60 -8.31
CA PRO A 5 8.68 -28.04 -6.96
C PRO A 5 9.43 -29.02 -6.03
N GLY A 6 10.75 -28.85 -5.93
CA GLY A 6 11.57 -29.79 -5.15
C GLY A 6 12.95 -29.32 -4.70
N THR A 7 13.40 -28.13 -5.01
CA THR A 7 14.76 -27.68 -4.71
C THR A 7 14.78 -26.39 -3.88
N PHE A 8 14.26 -26.46 -2.64
CA PHE A 8 14.70 -25.53 -1.59
C PHE A 8 15.93 -26.13 -0.91
N PRO A 9 17.02 -25.35 -0.68
CA PRO A 9 18.21 -25.85 -0.03
C PRO A 9 17.88 -26.36 1.36
N LEU A 10 18.42 -27.54 1.71
CA LEU A 10 18.24 -28.21 3.02
C LEU A 10 18.56 -27.31 4.24
N PHE A 11 19.29 -26.23 4.05
CA PHE A 11 19.66 -25.27 5.09
C PHE A 11 18.47 -24.43 5.60
N TYR A 12 17.48 -24.14 4.74
CA TYR A 12 16.26 -23.41 5.12
C TYR A 12 15.27 -24.28 5.89
N ARG A 13 15.18 -25.58 5.59
CA ARG A 13 14.33 -26.52 6.32
C ARG A 13 14.73 -26.63 7.80
N LYS A 14 16.04 -26.60 8.13
CA LYS A 14 16.52 -26.72 9.52
C LYS A 14 16.29 -25.48 10.38
N LYS A 15 16.26 -24.28 9.79
CA LYS A 15 16.07 -23.02 10.55
C LYS A 15 14.61 -22.76 10.89
N TRP A 16 13.68 -23.19 10.04
CA TRP A 16 12.25 -23.22 10.34
C TRP A 16 11.95 -24.26 11.45
N TYR A 17 12.62 -25.39 11.48
CA TYR A 17 12.47 -26.41 12.50
C TYR A 17 12.82 -25.92 13.92
N VAL A 18 13.77 -25.02 14.08
CA VAL A 18 14.15 -24.48 15.41
C VAL A 18 13.09 -23.51 15.95
N TYR A 19 12.38 -22.79 15.09
CA TYR A 19 11.24 -21.95 15.50
C TYR A 19 9.99 -22.78 15.82
N TYR A 20 9.81 -23.92 15.17
CA TYR A 20 8.71 -24.84 15.40
C TYR A 20 8.86 -25.70 16.68
N PHE A 21 10.06 -25.85 17.18
CA PHE A 21 10.34 -26.76 18.33
C PHE A 21 9.94 -26.15 19.69
N CYS A 22 9.51 -24.88 19.75
CA CYS A 22 9.00 -24.23 20.96
C CYS A 22 7.59 -23.66 20.77
N MET A 23 6.78 -24.22 19.88
CA MET A 23 5.42 -23.70 19.68
C MET A 23 4.49 -24.31 20.72
N GLU A 24 4.41 -23.61 21.85
CA GLU A 24 3.24 -23.69 22.71
C GLU A 24 2.10 -22.88 22.07
N ILE A 25 0.88 -23.41 22.15
CA ILE A 25 -0.30 -22.69 21.69
C ILE A 25 -0.45 -21.42 22.52
N ASP A 26 -0.78 -20.29 21.86
CA ASP A 26 -1.05 -19.04 22.55
C ASP A 26 -2.23 -19.25 23.54
N PRO A 27 -2.06 -18.95 24.85
CA PRO A 27 -3.14 -19.07 25.83
C PRO A 27 -4.42 -18.31 25.47
N ASN A 28 -4.31 -17.22 24.70
CA ASN A 28 -5.48 -16.47 24.24
C ASN A 28 -6.30 -17.30 23.24
N ILE A 29 -5.67 -17.99 22.29
CA ILE A 29 -6.37 -18.87 21.33
C ILE A 29 -7.04 -20.02 22.08
N ALA A 30 -6.35 -20.65 23.03
CA ALA A 30 -6.91 -21.71 23.85
C ALA A 30 -8.13 -21.20 24.65
N THR A 31 -8.06 -19.98 25.18
CA THR A 31 -9.17 -19.35 25.94
C THR A 31 -10.35 -19.05 25.03
N ASP A 32 -10.13 -18.51 23.83
CA ASP A 32 -11.17 -18.23 22.86
C ASP A 32 -11.90 -19.52 22.43
N ILE A 33 -11.16 -20.58 22.15
CA ILE A 33 -11.73 -21.88 21.80
C ILE A 33 -12.59 -22.42 22.95
N VAL A 34 -12.05 -22.44 24.18
CA VAL A 34 -12.79 -22.92 25.36
C VAL A 34 -14.05 -22.11 25.60
N THR A 35 -13.98 -20.79 25.45
CA THR A 35 -15.12 -19.89 25.67
C THR A 35 -16.24 -20.14 24.68
N HIS A 36 -15.90 -20.29 23.40
CA HIS A 36 -16.90 -20.54 22.36
C HIS A 36 -17.52 -21.96 22.45
N LEU A 37 -16.76 -22.92 22.95
CA LEU A 37 -17.23 -24.30 23.09
C LEU A 37 -18.02 -24.54 24.37
N LYS A 38 -17.85 -23.71 25.41
CA LYS A 38 -18.54 -23.83 26.68
C LYS A 38 -20.06 -23.86 26.54
N ASP A 39 -20.59 -23.00 25.67
CA ASP A 39 -22.04 -22.86 25.48
C ASP A 39 -22.60 -23.97 24.57
N ALA A 40 -21.76 -24.53 23.69
CA ALA A 40 -22.15 -25.56 22.75
C ALA A 40 -22.07 -26.98 23.31
N LEU A 41 -21.12 -27.23 24.20
CA LEU A 41 -20.85 -28.53 24.82
C LEU A 41 -21.15 -28.44 26.32
N ARG A 42 -22.09 -29.23 26.81
CA ARG A 42 -22.46 -29.28 28.24
C ARG A 42 -21.40 -30.04 29.09
N HIS A 43 -20.16 -30.09 28.63
CA HIS A 43 -19.02 -30.75 29.26
C HIS A 43 -17.95 -29.75 29.66
N GLU A 44 -17.20 -30.04 30.70
CA GLU A 44 -16.02 -29.23 31.03
C GLU A 44 -14.90 -29.52 30.02
N ILE A 45 -14.31 -28.44 29.50
CA ILE A 45 -13.22 -28.50 28.55
C ILE A 45 -11.99 -27.87 29.16
N ASN A 46 -10.85 -28.55 29.04
CA ASN A 46 -9.56 -28.06 29.47
C ASN A 46 -8.58 -28.10 28.28
N PHE A 47 -7.80 -27.08 28.13
CA PHE A 47 -6.72 -26.98 27.16
C PHE A 47 -5.38 -27.08 27.89
N PHE A 48 -4.53 -28.01 27.51
CA PHE A 48 -3.23 -28.22 28.11
C PHE A 48 -2.11 -27.88 27.14
N ASN A 49 -1.03 -27.30 27.67
CA ASN A 49 0.20 -27.11 26.90
C ASN A 49 0.98 -28.43 26.76
N THR A 50 2.11 -28.37 26.06
CA THR A 50 3.00 -29.55 25.84
C THR A 50 3.62 -30.10 27.12
N SER A 51 3.58 -29.39 28.26
CA SER A 51 4.00 -29.83 29.56
C SER A 51 2.87 -30.51 30.37
N GLY A 52 1.65 -30.56 29.81
CA GLY A 52 0.48 -31.12 30.47
C GLY A 52 -0.12 -30.19 31.55
N ILE A 53 0.10 -28.88 31.43
CA ILE A 53 -0.43 -27.84 32.33
C ILE A 53 -1.64 -27.22 31.67
N ILE A 54 -2.71 -27.02 32.42
CA ILE A 54 -3.94 -26.35 31.95
C ILE A 54 -3.66 -24.86 31.68
N ILE A 55 -3.80 -24.45 30.44
CA ILE A 55 -3.63 -23.03 29.99
C ILE A 55 -4.96 -22.32 29.76
N ALA A 56 -6.04 -23.07 29.49
CA ALA A 56 -7.41 -22.55 29.42
C ALA A 56 -8.40 -23.61 29.90
N SER A 57 -9.49 -23.21 30.52
CA SER A 57 -10.51 -24.10 31.09
C SER A 57 -11.88 -23.43 31.16
N THR A 58 -12.95 -24.22 31.01
CA THR A 58 -14.31 -23.81 31.35
C THR A 58 -14.49 -23.57 32.86
N ASP A 59 -13.63 -24.18 33.68
CA ASP A 59 -13.46 -23.94 35.11
C ASP A 59 -12.14 -23.18 35.36
N PRO A 60 -12.17 -21.85 35.57
CA PRO A 60 -10.96 -21.05 35.73
C PRO A 60 -10.08 -21.47 36.92
N THR A 61 -10.66 -22.15 37.91
CA THR A 61 -9.92 -22.57 39.11
C THR A 61 -8.89 -23.68 38.82
N ARG A 62 -8.99 -24.30 37.67
CA ARG A 62 -8.09 -25.38 37.22
C ARG A 62 -6.89 -24.91 36.42
N ILE A 63 -6.90 -23.66 35.96
CA ILE A 63 -5.79 -23.10 35.18
C ILE A 63 -4.49 -23.15 36.00
N GLY A 64 -3.41 -23.59 35.38
CA GLY A 64 -2.10 -23.77 36.01
C GLY A 64 -1.89 -25.14 36.68
N SER A 65 -2.96 -25.98 36.83
CA SER A 65 -2.80 -27.33 37.37
C SER A 65 -2.30 -28.30 36.31
N GLY A 66 -1.47 -29.28 36.75
CA GLY A 66 -0.94 -30.34 35.87
C GLY A 66 -1.84 -31.57 35.82
N HIS A 67 -1.76 -32.32 34.70
CA HIS A 67 -2.57 -33.50 34.48
C HIS A 67 -1.76 -34.62 33.79
N ASP A 68 -1.60 -35.75 34.47
CA ASP A 68 -0.76 -36.85 33.98
C ASP A 68 -1.36 -37.53 32.73
N GLY A 69 -2.70 -37.62 32.61
CA GLY A 69 -3.36 -38.13 31.42
C GLY A 69 -3.07 -37.30 30.18
N ALA A 70 -2.95 -35.96 30.35
CA ALA A 70 -2.57 -35.06 29.25
C ALA A 70 -1.09 -35.28 28.86
N ARG A 71 -0.19 -35.47 29.82
CA ARG A 71 1.23 -35.80 29.54
C ARG A 71 1.36 -37.10 28.78
N LEU A 72 0.57 -38.11 29.13
CA LEU A 72 0.55 -39.39 28.45
C LEU A 72 0.02 -39.24 27.00
N ALA A 73 -1.03 -38.45 26.80
CA ALA A 73 -1.57 -38.15 25.45
C ALA A 73 -0.54 -37.46 24.54
N ILE A 74 0.25 -36.52 25.09
CA ILE A 74 1.38 -35.91 24.39
C ILE A 74 2.44 -36.95 24.01
N ALA A 75 2.86 -37.74 24.98
CA ALA A 75 3.95 -38.71 24.78
C ALA A 75 3.57 -39.84 23.81
N SER A 76 2.34 -40.35 23.89
CA SER A 76 1.83 -41.42 23.03
C SER A 76 1.32 -40.91 21.66
N LYS A 77 1.05 -39.61 21.53
CA LYS A 77 0.38 -38.99 20.36
C LYS A 77 -1.01 -39.60 20.07
N GLN A 78 -1.62 -40.20 21.10
CA GLN A 78 -2.92 -40.86 21.00
C GLN A 78 -3.88 -40.33 22.08
N THR A 79 -5.19 -40.47 21.80
CA THR A 79 -6.22 -40.15 22.77
C THR A 79 -6.08 -41.07 24.00
N VAL A 80 -6.06 -40.47 25.18
CA VAL A 80 -5.98 -41.16 26.48
C VAL A 80 -7.33 -41.00 27.18
N CYS A 81 -7.97 -42.14 27.47
CA CYS A 81 -9.17 -42.19 28.30
C CYS A 81 -8.79 -42.23 29.77
N VAL A 82 -9.57 -41.51 30.57
CA VAL A 82 -9.51 -41.51 32.03
C VAL A 82 -10.84 -42.06 32.53
N ASP A 83 -10.82 -43.21 33.17
CA ASP A 83 -11.95 -43.91 33.73
C ASP A 83 -11.62 -44.52 35.08
N ASP A 84 -12.53 -45.28 35.68
CA ASP A 84 -12.29 -45.93 36.99
C ASP A 84 -11.18 -47.00 36.98
N GLU A 85 -10.87 -47.56 35.81
CA GLU A 85 -9.78 -48.55 35.63
C GLU A 85 -8.44 -47.85 35.40
N HIS A 86 -8.45 -46.65 34.76
CA HIS A 86 -7.25 -45.89 34.42
C HIS A 86 -7.26 -44.54 35.12
N ARG A 87 -6.92 -44.50 36.39
CA ARG A 87 -6.88 -43.26 37.22
C ARG A 87 -5.53 -42.57 37.12
N PHE A 88 -5.57 -41.27 36.90
CA PHE A 88 -4.40 -40.37 36.89
C PHE A 88 -4.54 -39.32 37.99
N ALA A 89 -3.43 -38.87 38.57
CA ALA A 89 -3.43 -37.82 39.55
C ALA A 89 -4.02 -36.51 39.02
N GLY A 90 -5.02 -35.97 39.72
CA GLY A 90 -5.72 -34.73 39.34
C GLY A 90 -6.75 -34.88 38.21
N ALA A 91 -6.98 -36.10 37.71
CA ALA A 91 -7.89 -36.37 36.62
C ALA A 91 -9.36 -36.55 37.09
N ARG A 92 -10.30 -36.10 36.23
CA ARG A 92 -11.70 -36.48 36.26
C ARG A 92 -11.95 -37.44 35.08
N ASN A 93 -12.98 -38.29 35.17
CA ASN A 93 -13.37 -39.15 34.07
C ASN A 93 -13.60 -38.36 32.77
N GLY A 94 -13.03 -38.86 31.68
CA GLY A 94 -13.09 -38.16 30.38
C GLY A 94 -12.04 -38.63 29.41
N ILE A 95 -11.76 -37.84 28.42
CA ILE A 95 -10.75 -38.10 27.40
C ILE A 95 -9.76 -36.92 27.28
N ASN A 96 -8.51 -37.27 26.96
CA ASN A 96 -7.45 -36.30 26.61
C ASN A 96 -7.04 -36.54 25.17
N VAL A 97 -7.32 -35.61 24.29
CA VAL A 97 -7.11 -35.75 22.85
C VAL A 97 -5.94 -34.84 22.44
N PRO A 98 -4.84 -35.38 21.91
CA PRO A 98 -3.71 -34.58 21.48
C PRO A 98 -4.04 -33.85 20.20
N VAL A 99 -3.79 -32.54 20.17
CA VAL A 99 -3.85 -31.67 19.00
C VAL A 99 -2.50 -31.70 18.32
N GLN A 100 -2.47 -32.05 17.05
CA GLN A 100 -1.21 -32.21 16.31
C GLN A 100 -1.07 -31.14 15.21
N PHE A 101 0.14 -30.66 15.04
CA PHE A 101 0.55 -29.83 13.93
C PHE A 101 1.79 -30.44 13.26
N ASP A 102 1.70 -30.74 11.97
CA ASP A 102 2.72 -31.46 11.20
C ASP A 102 3.20 -32.78 11.87
N GLY A 103 2.28 -33.47 12.53
CA GLY A 103 2.55 -34.75 13.19
C GLY A 103 3.15 -34.66 14.60
N GLU A 104 3.40 -33.44 15.10
CA GLU A 104 3.87 -33.22 16.48
C GLU A 104 2.74 -32.62 17.35
N PRO A 105 2.58 -33.12 18.61
CA PRO A 105 1.57 -32.60 19.51
C PRO A 105 1.97 -31.20 19.98
N VAL A 106 1.06 -30.25 19.81
CA VAL A 106 1.24 -28.84 20.22
C VAL A 106 0.37 -28.46 21.41
N ALA A 107 -0.67 -29.26 21.69
CA ALA A 107 -1.56 -29.10 22.83
C ALA A 107 -2.34 -30.40 23.11
N VAL A 108 -3.10 -30.45 24.20
CA VAL A 108 -4.10 -31.50 24.47
C VAL A 108 -5.41 -30.87 24.87
N ILE A 109 -6.51 -31.42 24.38
CA ILE A 109 -7.86 -31.05 24.80
C ILE A 109 -8.38 -32.14 25.72
N GLY A 110 -8.70 -31.78 26.97
CA GLY A 110 -9.37 -32.66 27.94
C GLY A 110 -10.88 -32.34 27.93
N ILE A 111 -11.68 -33.39 27.82
CA ILE A 111 -13.15 -33.27 27.90
C ILE A 111 -13.61 -34.18 29.03
N THR A 112 -14.30 -33.60 30.03
CA THR A 112 -14.79 -34.33 31.20
C THR A 112 -16.18 -34.90 30.89
N GLY A 113 -16.38 -36.18 31.15
CA GLY A 113 -17.65 -36.90 30.97
C GLY A 113 -17.46 -38.38 30.78
N GLU A 114 -18.55 -39.13 30.67
CA GLU A 114 -18.51 -40.54 30.33
C GLU A 114 -17.94 -40.77 28.93
N ARG A 115 -17.13 -41.81 28.76
CA ARG A 115 -16.39 -42.07 27.53
C ARG A 115 -17.27 -42.06 26.30
N ASP A 116 -18.38 -42.78 26.35
CA ASP A 116 -19.32 -42.94 25.19
C ASP A 116 -19.96 -41.61 24.80
N GLU A 117 -20.11 -40.67 25.74
CA GLU A 117 -20.67 -39.35 25.50
C GLU A 117 -19.64 -38.39 24.90
N VAL A 118 -18.36 -38.45 25.34
CA VAL A 118 -17.37 -37.43 24.98
C VAL A 118 -16.45 -37.83 23.83
N GLU A 119 -16.26 -39.13 23.56
CA GLU A 119 -15.38 -39.62 22.49
C GLU A 119 -15.75 -39.10 21.09
N PRO A 120 -17.05 -39.00 20.69
CA PRO A 120 -17.42 -38.41 19.40
C PRO A 120 -16.99 -36.93 19.26
N PHE A 121 -17.05 -36.16 20.35
CA PHE A 121 -16.66 -34.77 20.36
C PHE A 121 -15.14 -34.57 20.27
N GLY A 122 -14.36 -35.52 20.82
CA GLY A 122 -12.90 -35.43 20.85
C GLY A 122 -12.29 -35.29 19.47
N THR A 123 -12.71 -36.12 18.53
CA THR A 123 -12.21 -36.07 17.13
C THR A 123 -12.60 -34.77 16.42
N VAL A 124 -13.83 -34.30 16.62
CA VAL A 124 -14.31 -33.05 16.00
C VAL A 124 -13.52 -31.86 16.55
N LEU A 125 -13.38 -31.76 17.89
CA LEU A 125 -12.66 -30.69 18.54
C LEU A 125 -11.18 -30.70 18.18
N GLN A 126 -10.55 -31.86 18.09
CA GLN A 126 -9.17 -31.99 17.63
C GLN A 126 -9.03 -31.36 16.23
N LYS A 127 -9.87 -31.75 15.27
CA LYS A 127 -9.78 -31.24 13.91
C LYS A 127 -10.10 -29.76 13.78
N MET A 128 -11.10 -29.26 14.50
CA MET A 128 -11.40 -27.84 14.55
C MET A 128 -10.24 -27.03 15.12
N THR A 129 -9.62 -27.50 16.20
CA THR A 129 -8.48 -26.83 16.83
C THR A 129 -7.25 -26.84 15.92
N GLU A 130 -6.95 -27.97 15.25
CA GLU A 130 -5.86 -28.06 14.28
C GLU A 130 -6.05 -27.05 13.13
N ILE A 131 -7.28 -26.87 12.64
CA ILE A 131 -7.59 -25.86 11.60
C ILE A 131 -7.38 -24.44 12.14
N LEU A 132 -7.90 -24.12 13.33
CA LEU A 132 -7.77 -22.80 13.94
C LEU A 132 -6.31 -22.44 14.22
N ILE A 133 -5.52 -23.40 14.70
CA ILE A 133 -4.07 -23.20 14.91
C ILE A 133 -3.38 -22.91 13.58
N ARG A 134 -3.68 -23.69 12.55
CA ARG A 134 -3.10 -23.48 11.20
C ARG A 134 -3.42 -22.10 10.66
N GLU A 135 -4.69 -21.72 10.74
CA GLU A 135 -5.13 -20.40 10.27
C GLU A 135 -4.44 -19.26 11.02
N HIS A 136 -4.33 -19.37 12.34
CA HIS A 136 -3.63 -18.36 13.15
C HIS A 136 -2.14 -18.26 12.80
N LEU A 137 -1.46 -19.38 12.61
CA LEU A 137 -0.06 -19.39 12.20
C LEU A 137 0.15 -18.79 10.80
N ASP A 138 -0.75 -19.10 9.89
CA ASP A 138 -0.72 -18.51 8.54
C ASP A 138 -0.97 -16.99 8.58
N GLN A 139 -1.84 -16.53 9.49
CA GLN A 139 -2.07 -15.09 9.70
C GLN A 139 -0.83 -14.41 10.29
N LEU A 140 -0.19 -15.01 11.31
CA LEU A 140 1.06 -14.49 11.89
C LEU A 140 2.19 -14.46 10.86
N ALA A 141 2.34 -15.51 10.05
CA ALA A 141 3.35 -15.57 9.01
C ALA A 141 3.13 -14.49 7.95
N ARG A 142 1.87 -14.28 7.53
CA ARG A 142 1.49 -13.20 6.60
C ARG A 142 1.78 -11.82 7.19
N PHE A 143 1.40 -11.59 8.45
CA PHE A 143 1.65 -10.34 9.16
C PHE A 143 3.15 -10.04 9.27
N ASN A 144 3.95 -11.02 9.69
CA ASN A 144 5.40 -10.87 9.82
C ASN A 144 6.05 -10.58 8.46
N ARG A 145 5.69 -11.34 7.41
CA ARG A 145 6.20 -11.12 6.05
C ARG A 145 5.86 -9.73 5.53
N ARG A 146 4.65 -9.26 5.81
CA ARG A 146 4.22 -7.92 5.44
C ARG A 146 5.02 -6.85 6.17
N THR A 147 5.16 -6.96 7.49
CA THR A 147 5.96 -6.01 8.30
C THR A 147 7.40 -5.92 7.81
N MET A 148 8.01 -7.07 7.47
CA MET A 148 9.35 -7.10 6.88
C MET A 148 9.41 -6.39 5.53
N ARG A 149 8.41 -6.61 4.66
CA ARG A 149 8.29 -5.95 3.35
C ARG A 149 8.12 -4.45 3.50
N ASP A 150 7.22 -4.01 4.36
CA ASP A 150 6.96 -2.59 4.62
C ASP A 150 8.22 -1.90 5.17
N SER A 151 8.95 -2.55 6.07
CA SER A 151 10.22 -2.05 6.59
C SER A 151 11.28 -1.92 5.51
N LEU A 152 11.41 -2.93 4.63
CA LEU A 152 12.38 -2.90 3.52
C LEU A 152 12.05 -1.78 2.52
N ILE A 153 10.80 -1.68 2.06
CA ILE A 153 10.38 -0.63 1.11
C ILE A 153 10.63 0.75 1.71
N THR A 154 10.24 0.96 2.95
CA THR A 154 10.39 2.25 3.65
C THR A 154 11.87 2.61 3.82
N ALA A 155 12.71 1.65 4.20
CA ALA A 155 14.15 1.87 4.35
C ALA A 155 14.81 2.23 3.02
N LEU A 156 14.47 1.55 1.94
CA LEU A 156 15.00 1.82 0.60
C LEU A 156 14.48 3.13 0.02
N ALA A 157 13.18 3.38 0.08
CA ALA A 157 12.57 4.58 -0.50
C ALA A 157 12.99 5.87 0.23
N TYR A 158 13.05 5.85 1.57
CA TYR A 158 13.42 7.03 2.34
C TYR A 158 14.92 7.10 2.66
N GLY A 159 15.70 6.09 2.30
CA GLY A 159 17.15 6.08 2.46
C GLY A 159 17.62 6.13 3.91
N ASN A 160 16.83 5.65 4.86
CA ASN A 160 17.10 5.68 6.30
C ASN A 160 17.48 4.30 6.87
N GLY A 161 17.64 3.30 6.01
CA GLY A 161 18.00 1.93 6.41
C GLY A 161 19.51 1.67 6.41
N ASN A 162 19.93 0.73 7.26
CA ASN A 162 21.30 0.18 7.20
C ASN A 162 21.37 -0.87 6.07
N VAL A 163 22.43 -0.83 5.26
CA VAL A 163 22.64 -1.73 4.12
C VAL A 163 22.54 -3.22 4.54
N ALA A 164 23.23 -3.59 5.63
CA ALA A 164 23.24 -4.96 6.13
C ALA A 164 21.85 -5.46 6.60
N ASP A 165 21.03 -4.56 7.16
CA ASP A 165 19.67 -4.89 7.58
C ASP A 165 18.74 -5.01 6.37
N ASN A 166 18.90 -4.16 5.35
CA ASN A 166 18.16 -4.25 4.09
C ASN A 166 18.49 -5.55 3.35
N GLU A 167 19.76 -5.93 3.25
CA GLU A 167 20.20 -7.21 2.67
C GLU A 167 19.59 -8.41 3.41
N ARG A 168 19.55 -8.35 4.74
CA ARG A 168 18.95 -9.41 5.57
C ARG A 168 17.45 -9.53 5.33
N LEU A 169 16.72 -8.40 5.34
CA LEU A 169 15.28 -8.37 5.07
C LEU A 169 14.96 -8.88 3.65
N ALA A 170 15.72 -8.42 2.66
CA ALA A 170 15.59 -8.87 1.28
C ALA A 170 15.81 -10.37 1.13
N ALA A 171 16.85 -10.91 1.75
CA ALA A 171 17.15 -12.35 1.75
C ALA A 171 16.01 -13.16 2.41
N MET A 172 15.43 -12.68 3.52
CA MET A 172 14.29 -13.33 4.19
C MET A 172 13.02 -13.31 3.33
N LEU A 173 12.84 -12.27 2.54
CA LEU A 173 11.70 -12.10 1.62
C LEU A 173 11.91 -12.79 0.26
N GLY A 174 13.14 -13.23 -0.04
CA GLY A 174 13.52 -13.80 -1.34
C GLY A 174 13.60 -12.75 -2.45
N ILE A 175 13.96 -11.51 -2.11
CA ILE A 175 14.08 -10.38 -3.03
C ILE A 175 15.56 -10.18 -3.37
N ASP A 176 15.83 -10.01 -4.65
CA ASP A 176 17.17 -9.70 -5.16
C ASP A 176 17.32 -8.17 -5.29
N LEU A 177 18.21 -7.58 -4.49
CA LEU A 177 18.45 -6.14 -4.47
C LEU A 177 19.29 -5.63 -5.66
N ASP A 178 19.94 -6.51 -6.39
CA ASP A 178 20.75 -6.15 -7.57
C ASP A 178 19.90 -5.98 -8.84
N LEU A 179 18.62 -6.37 -8.79
CA LEU A 179 17.71 -6.19 -9.91
C LEU A 179 17.30 -4.72 -10.08
N PRO A 180 17.06 -4.27 -11.33
CA PRO A 180 16.51 -2.95 -11.58
C PRO A 180 15.10 -2.82 -10.98
N CYS A 181 14.77 -1.61 -10.53
CA CYS A 181 13.45 -1.34 -9.97
C CYS A 181 12.88 0.01 -10.43
N MET A 182 11.56 0.13 -10.27
CA MET A 182 10.81 1.37 -10.49
C MET A 182 9.90 1.59 -9.31
N ILE A 183 9.79 2.83 -8.82
CA ILE A 183 8.87 3.21 -7.75
C ILE A 183 7.74 4.06 -8.29
N ALA A 184 6.52 3.77 -7.80
CA ALA A 184 5.38 4.65 -7.93
C ALA A 184 4.88 5.08 -6.54
N SER A 185 4.51 6.37 -6.43
CA SER A 185 3.83 6.95 -5.27
C SER A 185 2.41 7.31 -5.67
N ILE A 186 1.42 6.75 -4.96
CA ILE A 186 -0.01 7.00 -5.21
C ILE A 186 -0.59 7.68 -3.97
N ARG A 187 -1.29 8.80 -4.16
CA ARG A 187 -1.98 9.56 -3.10
C ARG A 187 -3.43 9.78 -3.44
N GLY A 188 -4.29 9.73 -2.43
CA GLY A 188 -5.67 10.18 -2.57
C GLY A 188 -5.75 11.69 -2.65
N VAL A 189 -6.80 12.21 -3.29
CA VAL A 189 -7.10 13.65 -3.29
C VAL A 189 -7.44 14.14 -1.88
N ASP A 190 -8.22 13.36 -1.11
CA ASP A 190 -8.36 13.59 0.34
C ASP A 190 -7.22 12.83 1.07
N PRO A 191 -6.35 13.54 1.81
CA PRO A 191 -5.26 12.91 2.56
C PRO A 191 -5.72 11.86 3.59
N ARG A 192 -7.00 11.86 3.98
CA ARG A 192 -7.56 10.91 4.95
C ARG A 192 -8.04 9.61 4.33
N ASP A 193 -8.20 9.56 3.01
CA ASP A 193 -8.76 8.40 2.30
C ASP A 193 -7.95 7.13 2.55
N LEU A 194 -6.64 7.20 2.39
CA LEU A 194 -5.76 6.05 2.58
C LEU A 194 -5.82 5.50 4.01
N LEU A 195 -5.95 6.37 5.00
CA LEU A 195 -6.08 5.98 6.40
C LEU A 195 -7.45 5.36 6.69
N THR A 196 -8.52 5.98 6.16
CA THR A 196 -9.91 5.53 6.38
C THR A 196 -10.16 4.13 5.80
N TYR A 197 -9.60 3.84 4.63
CA TYR A 197 -9.79 2.57 3.92
C TYR A 197 -8.58 1.63 4.04
N GLN A 198 -7.64 1.91 4.96
CA GLN A 198 -6.34 1.25 5.07
C GLN A 198 -6.41 -0.27 5.01
N GLU A 199 -7.19 -0.91 5.87
CA GLU A 199 -7.29 -2.38 5.94
C GLU A 199 -7.82 -3.01 4.64
N ARG A 200 -8.80 -2.36 4.02
CA ARG A 200 -9.41 -2.84 2.78
C ARG A 200 -8.45 -2.72 1.61
N ILE A 201 -7.79 -1.56 1.48
CA ILE A 201 -6.78 -1.31 0.44
C ILE A 201 -5.64 -2.31 0.57
N ILE A 202 -5.11 -2.47 1.77
CA ILE A 202 -4.01 -3.38 2.05
C ILE A 202 -4.36 -4.82 1.71
N SER A 203 -5.51 -5.31 2.19
CA SER A 203 -5.95 -6.69 1.92
C SER A 203 -6.16 -6.94 0.43
N ALA A 204 -6.57 -5.92 -0.32
CA ALA A 204 -6.75 -6.03 -1.76
C ALA A 204 -5.42 -5.95 -2.52
N LEU A 205 -4.49 -5.09 -2.09
CA LEU A 205 -3.12 -5.03 -2.63
C LEU A 205 -2.37 -6.34 -2.37
N ASP A 206 -2.43 -6.89 -1.17
CA ASP A 206 -1.79 -8.16 -0.84
C ASP A 206 -2.30 -9.30 -1.73
N ARG A 207 -3.60 -9.35 -2.02
CA ARG A 207 -4.17 -10.32 -2.99
C ARG A 207 -3.71 -10.08 -4.42
N GLN A 208 -3.54 -8.82 -4.82
CA GLN A 208 -3.08 -8.47 -6.17
C GLN A 208 -1.61 -8.84 -6.39
N VAL A 209 -0.79 -8.74 -5.34
CA VAL A 209 0.64 -9.08 -5.39
C VAL A 209 0.94 -10.52 -4.94
N GLU A 210 -0.08 -11.28 -4.54
CA GLU A 210 0.08 -12.68 -4.15
C GLU A 210 0.61 -13.50 -5.32
N GLY A 211 1.73 -14.21 -5.10
CA GLY A 211 2.41 -14.96 -6.16
C GLY A 211 3.27 -14.11 -7.10
N ARG A 212 3.38 -12.80 -6.88
CA ARG A 212 4.21 -11.88 -7.65
C ARG A 212 5.38 -11.35 -6.80
N PRO A 213 6.54 -12.04 -6.80
CA PRO A 213 7.71 -11.58 -6.05
C PRO A 213 8.35 -10.31 -6.64
N ASP A 214 8.00 -10.00 -7.89
CA ASP A 214 8.43 -8.82 -8.63
C ASP A 214 7.71 -7.52 -8.23
N VAL A 215 6.66 -7.60 -7.39
CA VAL A 215 5.86 -6.44 -6.96
C VAL A 215 5.82 -6.36 -5.45
N LEU A 216 6.28 -5.23 -4.92
CA LEU A 216 6.21 -4.91 -3.51
C LEU A 216 5.30 -3.70 -3.31
N ALA A 217 4.41 -3.77 -2.35
CA ALA A 217 3.50 -2.67 -2.01
C ALA A 217 3.54 -2.39 -0.52
N THR A 218 3.53 -1.11 -0.14
CA THR A 218 3.32 -0.67 1.24
C THR A 218 2.38 0.53 1.27
N LEU A 219 1.62 0.65 2.34
CA LEU A 219 0.69 1.75 2.56
C LEU A 219 1.08 2.51 3.82
N THR A 220 1.38 3.79 3.64
CA THR A 220 1.57 4.75 4.73
C THR A 220 0.31 5.62 4.87
N PRO A 221 0.15 6.38 5.95
CA PRO A 221 -0.97 7.33 6.07
C PRO A 221 -1.03 8.37 4.95
N GLN A 222 0.08 8.63 4.26
CA GLN A 222 0.22 9.69 3.26
C GLN A 222 0.21 9.18 1.83
N GLU A 223 0.69 7.95 1.59
CA GLU A 223 0.86 7.42 0.24
C GLU A 223 0.91 5.89 0.21
N CYS A 224 0.52 5.33 -0.92
CA CYS A 224 0.80 3.95 -1.27
C CYS A 224 2.06 3.94 -2.14
N LEU A 225 3.07 3.19 -1.71
CA LEU A 225 4.30 2.97 -2.48
C LEU A 225 4.24 1.59 -3.14
N LEU A 226 4.52 1.58 -4.44
CA LEU A 226 4.71 0.36 -5.22
C LEU A 226 6.15 0.33 -5.70
N VAL A 227 6.82 -0.80 -5.49
CA VAL A 227 8.15 -1.07 -6.03
C VAL A 227 8.02 -2.25 -6.99
N ILE A 228 8.36 -2.03 -8.23
CA ILE A 228 8.32 -3.05 -9.29
C ILE A 228 9.76 -3.43 -9.62
N VAL A 229 10.07 -4.72 -9.52
CA VAL A 229 11.43 -5.25 -9.61
C VAL A 229 11.58 -6.11 -10.86
N GLY A 230 12.62 -5.89 -11.66
CA GLY A 230 13.00 -6.76 -12.79
C GLY A 230 12.05 -6.76 -13.99
N SER A 231 10.90 -6.08 -13.93
CA SER A 231 9.90 -6.05 -15.00
C SER A 231 10.26 -5.02 -16.09
N ASP A 232 9.72 -5.19 -17.29
CA ASP A 232 9.76 -4.16 -18.33
C ASP A 232 8.84 -2.98 -18.02
N ASP A 233 8.96 -1.87 -18.75
CA ASP A 233 8.23 -0.64 -18.47
C ASP A 233 6.72 -0.77 -18.70
N GLU A 234 6.29 -1.54 -19.70
CA GLU A 234 4.87 -1.75 -20.02
C GLU A 234 4.17 -2.56 -18.92
N THR A 235 4.82 -3.66 -18.49
CA THR A 235 4.34 -4.49 -17.37
C THR A 235 4.31 -3.70 -16.05
N ALA A 236 5.34 -2.89 -15.79
CA ALA A 236 5.41 -2.03 -14.62
C ALA A 236 4.26 -1.01 -14.62
N GLU A 237 4.05 -0.30 -15.74
CA GLU A 237 2.98 0.69 -15.86
C GLU A 237 1.59 0.07 -15.70
N SER A 238 1.33 -1.08 -16.35
CA SER A 238 0.04 -1.77 -16.22
C SER A 238 -0.24 -2.18 -14.76
N THR A 239 0.77 -2.62 -14.04
CA THR A 239 0.67 -3.00 -12.62
C THR A 239 0.38 -1.79 -11.74
N ILE A 240 1.04 -0.65 -11.99
CA ILE A 240 0.82 0.59 -11.24
C ILE A 240 -0.60 1.12 -11.47
N ARG A 241 -1.07 1.13 -12.74
CA ARG A 241 -2.44 1.56 -13.08
C ARG A 241 -3.51 0.66 -12.45
N ALA A 242 -3.26 -0.64 -12.39
CA ALA A 242 -4.18 -1.57 -11.72
C ALA A 242 -4.28 -1.26 -10.20
N ALA A 243 -3.16 -0.96 -9.54
CA ALA A 243 -3.15 -0.58 -8.13
C ALA A 243 -3.81 0.79 -7.89
N GLU A 244 -3.58 1.77 -8.77
CA GLU A 244 -4.24 3.08 -8.73
C GLU A 244 -5.76 2.93 -8.84
N SER A 245 -6.24 2.19 -9.84
CA SER A 245 -7.66 1.91 -10.04
C SER A 245 -8.29 1.21 -8.85
N LEU A 246 -7.57 0.27 -8.24
CA LEU A 246 -8.02 -0.43 -7.03
C LEU A 246 -8.19 0.55 -5.87
N ILE A 247 -7.22 1.42 -5.60
CA ILE A 247 -7.28 2.42 -4.53
C ILE A 247 -8.47 3.38 -4.79
N SER A 248 -8.60 3.91 -6.00
CA SER A 248 -9.71 4.79 -6.39
C SER A 248 -11.07 4.13 -6.20
N SER A 249 -11.19 2.82 -6.47
CA SER A 249 -12.44 2.06 -6.28
C SER A 249 -12.88 1.95 -4.82
N PHE A 250 -11.93 1.94 -3.87
CA PHE A 250 -12.26 1.90 -2.45
C PHE A 250 -12.55 3.26 -1.86
N THR A 251 -11.84 4.29 -2.31
CA THR A 251 -12.01 5.66 -1.79
C THR A 251 -13.21 6.36 -2.42
N GLY A 252 -13.61 5.96 -3.62
CA GLY A 252 -14.61 6.67 -4.42
C GLY A 252 -14.12 8.03 -4.95
N HIS A 253 -12.84 8.35 -4.72
CA HIS A 253 -12.22 9.60 -5.10
C HIS A 253 -11.10 9.38 -6.11
N ALA A 254 -10.76 10.44 -6.84
CA ALA A 254 -9.60 10.46 -7.71
C ALA A 254 -8.29 10.30 -6.94
N THR A 255 -7.30 9.73 -7.60
CA THR A 255 -5.95 9.52 -7.07
C THR A 255 -4.92 10.25 -7.93
N HIS A 256 -3.81 10.59 -7.33
CA HIS A 256 -2.65 11.14 -8.01
C HIS A 256 -1.53 10.12 -7.95
N CYS A 257 -0.98 9.74 -9.10
CA CYS A 257 0.10 8.79 -9.23
C CYS A 257 1.33 9.47 -9.86
N GLY A 258 2.46 9.38 -9.19
CA GLY A 258 3.76 9.74 -9.73
C GLY A 258 4.63 8.50 -9.90
N VAL A 259 5.26 8.35 -11.06
CA VAL A 259 6.12 7.22 -11.39
C VAL A 259 7.55 7.71 -11.58
N GLY A 260 8.49 7.15 -10.83
CA GLY A 260 9.92 7.43 -10.96
C GLY A 260 10.54 6.75 -12.17
N GLY A 261 11.70 7.22 -12.58
CA GLY A 261 12.50 6.54 -13.59
C GLY A 261 13.07 5.22 -13.05
N ARG A 262 13.48 4.35 -13.96
CA ARG A 262 14.08 3.06 -13.62
C ARG A 262 15.42 3.24 -12.92
N ALA A 263 15.56 2.70 -11.74
CA ALA A 263 16.84 2.56 -11.04
C ALA A 263 17.55 1.29 -11.49
N SER A 264 18.87 1.32 -11.56
CA SER A 264 19.69 0.18 -12.02
C SER A 264 19.62 -1.00 -11.07
N THR A 265 19.48 -0.72 -9.78
CA THR A 265 19.35 -1.70 -8.70
C THR A 265 18.36 -1.17 -7.64
N MET A 266 17.89 -2.04 -6.76
CA MET A 266 17.09 -1.61 -5.62
C MET A 266 17.90 -0.79 -4.58
N HIS A 267 19.21 -0.85 -4.60
CA HIS A 267 20.06 0.03 -3.77
C HIS A 267 19.89 1.50 -4.15
N ASP A 268 19.59 1.79 -5.44
CA ASP A 268 19.31 3.13 -5.96
C ASP A 268 17.83 3.52 -5.91
N CYS A 269 17.02 2.74 -5.22
CA CYS A 269 15.56 2.87 -5.11
C CYS A 269 15.14 4.27 -4.63
N ARG A 270 15.92 4.89 -3.74
CA ARG A 270 15.73 6.26 -3.25
C ARG A 270 15.63 7.27 -4.40
N ARG A 271 16.48 7.15 -5.42
CA ARG A 271 16.43 8.03 -6.58
C ARG A 271 15.11 7.92 -7.33
N SER A 272 14.65 6.69 -7.59
CA SER A 272 13.36 6.44 -8.23
C SER A 272 12.19 7.00 -7.40
N TYR A 273 12.26 6.90 -6.06
CA TYR A 273 11.26 7.47 -5.17
C TYR A 273 11.24 9.01 -5.24
N ASP A 274 12.39 9.67 -5.14
CA ASP A 274 12.46 11.13 -5.23
C ASP A 274 11.89 11.63 -6.58
N GLN A 275 12.15 10.90 -7.66
CA GLN A 275 11.59 11.15 -8.98
C GLN A 275 10.07 10.92 -9.03
N ALA A 276 9.56 9.84 -8.41
CA ALA A 276 8.13 9.58 -8.32
C ALA A 276 7.39 10.71 -7.57
N VAL A 277 7.95 11.19 -6.46
CA VAL A 277 7.41 12.32 -5.70
C VAL A 277 7.41 13.61 -6.53
N ALA A 278 8.47 13.87 -7.29
CA ALA A 278 8.53 15.03 -8.18
C ALA A 278 7.46 14.96 -9.27
N ALA A 279 7.30 13.79 -9.91
CA ALA A 279 6.27 13.55 -10.92
C ALA A 279 4.85 13.71 -10.35
N LEU A 280 4.60 13.17 -9.16
CA LEU A 280 3.32 13.30 -8.46
C LEU A 280 2.98 14.77 -8.18
N ARG A 281 3.93 15.53 -7.61
CA ARG A 281 3.73 16.95 -7.33
C ARG A 281 3.47 17.74 -8.60
N TRP A 282 4.19 17.44 -9.66
CA TRP A 282 3.98 18.07 -10.96
C TRP A 282 2.60 17.75 -11.54
N GLY A 283 2.17 16.49 -11.52
CA GLY A 283 0.85 16.06 -11.97
C GLY A 283 -0.29 16.84 -11.28
N ILE A 284 -0.22 16.97 -9.96
CA ILE A 284 -1.18 17.74 -9.17
C ILE A 284 -1.22 19.20 -9.60
N THR A 285 -0.08 19.81 -9.93
CA THR A 285 -0.01 21.24 -10.30
C THR A 285 -0.36 21.50 -11.75
N ALA A 286 0.05 20.64 -12.68
CA ALA A 286 -0.14 20.84 -14.12
C ALA A 286 -1.59 20.60 -14.60
N HIS A 287 -2.29 19.62 -14.00
CA HIS A 287 -3.65 19.24 -14.45
C HIS A 287 -4.78 20.02 -13.78
N ALA A 288 -4.49 20.99 -12.97
CA ALA A 288 -5.50 21.78 -12.29
C ALA A 288 -6.05 22.96 -13.09
N SER A 289 -5.64 23.16 -14.33
CA SER A 289 -6.32 24.06 -15.25
C SER A 289 -7.47 23.31 -15.92
N PRO A 290 -8.73 23.81 -15.89
CA PRO A 290 -9.82 23.21 -16.64
C PRO A 290 -9.47 23.28 -18.12
N ARG A 291 -9.19 22.13 -18.74
CA ARG A 291 -9.13 22.01 -20.19
C ARG A 291 -10.57 22.00 -20.70
N PRO A 292 -11.01 22.96 -21.53
CA PRO A 292 -12.21 22.74 -22.29
C PRO A 292 -11.97 21.57 -23.23
N ALA A 293 -12.95 20.66 -23.30
CA ALA A 293 -12.93 19.58 -24.26
C ALA A 293 -12.92 20.19 -25.68
N SER A 294 -11.78 20.14 -26.36
CA SER A 294 -11.66 20.44 -27.76
C SER A 294 -11.19 19.22 -28.52
N ASP A 295 -12.07 18.70 -29.35
CA ASP A 295 -11.72 17.90 -30.52
C ASP A 295 -10.73 18.70 -31.38
N GLU A 296 -9.46 18.35 -31.34
CA GLU A 296 -8.52 18.63 -32.42
C GLU A 296 -7.37 17.62 -32.37
N ARG A 297 -7.58 16.51 -33.07
CA ARG A 297 -6.51 15.72 -33.66
C ARG A 297 -5.88 16.56 -34.78
N ASP A 298 -4.60 16.74 -34.71
CA ASP A 298 -3.67 17.22 -35.72
C ASP A 298 -2.97 18.52 -35.36
N ASN A 299 -1.71 18.35 -34.97
CA ASN A 299 -0.54 19.24 -34.94
C ASN A 299 0.18 19.40 -33.59
N ALA A 300 0.12 18.44 -32.70
CA ALA A 300 1.02 18.43 -31.55
C ALA A 300 2.29 17.61 -31.87
N SER A 301 3.43 18.16 -31.49
CA SER A 301 4.73 17.48 -31.51
C SER A 301 4.62 16.12 -30.80
N PRO A 302 5.37 15.06 -31.22
CA PRO A 302 5.32 13.72 -30.60
C PRO A 302 5.53 13.71 -29.09
N ARG A 303 6.21 14.69 -28.52
CA ARG A 303 6.46 14.83 -27.08
C ARG A 303 5.25 15.33 -26.26
N THR A 304 4.28 15.97 -26.91
CA THR A 304 3.06 16.49 -26.26
C THR A 304 1.91 15.46 -26.25
N ARG A 305 2.06 14.33 -26.96
CA ARG A 305 1.02 13.31 -27.16
C ARG A 305 0.77 12.40 -25.97
N ILE A 306 1.66 12.34 -24.99
CA ILE A 306 1.62 11.31 -23.93
C ILE A 306 0.73 11.71 -22.75
N ALA A 307 0.35 12.98 -22.62
CA ALA A 307 -0.47 13.49 -21.50
C ALA A 307 -1.99 13.45 -21.74
N SER A 308 -2.48 12.89 -22.84
CA SER A 308 -3.89 13.03 -23.26
C SER A 308 -4.63 11.73 -23.52
N THR A 309 -4.29 10.63 -22.86
CA THR A 309 -5.02 9.37 -23.05
C THR A 309 -5.96 9.10 -21.88
N GLU A 310 -7.26 9.09 -22.23
CA GLU A 310 -8.39 8.51 -21.50
C GLU A 310 -8.96 9.24 -20.30
N LEU A 311 -9.81 10.24 -20.61
CA LEU A 311 -10.93 10.64 -19.76
C LEU A 311 -12.07 9.62 -19.93
N GLN A 312 -12.21 8.69 -19.00
CA GLN A 312 -13.46 7.95 -18.86
C GLN A 312 -14.49 8.83 -18.15
N HIS A 313 -15.66 8.92 -18.77
CA HIS A 313 -16.86 9.58 -18.25
C HIS A 313 -17.16 9.14 -16.82
N CYS A 314 -17.14 10.10 -15.88
CA CYS A 314 -17.87 10.03 -14.61
C CYS A 314 -18.49 11.40 -14.36
N ASP A 315 -19.74 11.38 -13.88
CA ASP A 315 -20.67 12.50 -13.73
C ASP A 315 -20.12 13.71 -12.98
N ALA A 316 -20.49 14.87 -13.49
CA ALA A 316 -20.05 16.19 -13.05
C ALA A 316 -20.74 16.61 -11.74
N GLU A 317 -20.05 16.40 -10.61
CA GLU A 317 -20.15 17.28 -9.44
C GLU A 317 -18.93 16.98 -8.54
N ASN A 318 -17.93 17.87 -8.60
CA ASN A 318 -16.71 17.83 -7.75
C ASN A 318 -15.58 16.88 -8.16
N THR A 319 -15.29 16.73 -9.45
CA THR A 319 -14.25 15.81 -9.97
C THR A 319 -12.88 16.49 -9.96
N SER A 320 -12.12 16.30 -8.90
CA SER A 320 -10.66 16.34 -8.98
C SER A 320 -10.21 15.18 -9.90
N LEU A 321 -9.57 15.52 -11.03
CA LEU A 321 -9.13 14.53 -12.02
C LEU A 321 -7.98 13.71 -11.48
N SER A 322 -8.04 12.38 -11.62
CA SER A 322 -6.89 11.49 -11.42
C SER A 322 -5.74 11.90 -12.33
N THR A 323 -4.53 11.90 -11.80
CA THR A 323 -3.33 12.20 -12.59
C THR A 323 -2.35 11.05 -12.51
N PHE A 324 -1.87 10.60 -13.67
CA PHE A 324 -0.79 9.63 -13.79
C PHE A 324 0.37 10.32 -14.50
N THR A 325 1.47 10.55 -13.81
CA THR A 325 2.60 11.34 -14.30
C THR A 325 3.89 10.54 -14.15
N ARG A 326 4.63 10.37 -15.25
CA ARG A 326 5.94 9.74 -15.26
C ARG A 326 7.02 10.80 -15.16
N TYR A 327 8.10 10.50 -14.41
CA TYR A 327 9.23 11.41 -14.29
C TYR A 327 9.90 11.69 -15.65
N GLU A 328 9.94 10.71 -16.53
CA GLU A 328 10.55 10.82 -17.86
C GLU A 328 9.78 11.74 -18.81
N ASP A 329 8.49 11.96 -18.54
CA ASP A 329 7.63 12.86 -19.34
C ASP A 329 7.67 14.32 -18.83
N LEU A 330 8.42 14.58 -17.76
CA LEU A 330 8.56 15.92 -17.20
C LEU A 330 9.48 16.78 -18.07
N ASP A 331 9.01 17.98 -18.38
CA ASP A 331 9.80 19.05 -18.99
C ASP A 331 10.19 20.09 -17.93
N LEU A 332 9.43 21.16 -17.77
CA LEU A 332 9.60 22.15 -16.71
C LEU A 332 9.35 21.56 -15.30
N GLY A 333 8.64 20.46 -15.22
CA GLY A 333 8.44 19.70 -13.99
C GLY A 333 9.73 19.12 -13.39
N LEU A 334 10.81 19.02 -14.16
CA LEU A 334 12.14 18.67 -13.64
C LEU A 334 12.78 19.80 -12.84
N ILE A 335 12.44 21.05 -13.15
CA ILE A 335 13.10 22.23 -12.60
C ILE A 335 12.23 22.92 -11.56
N VAL A 336 10.93 23.08 -11.83
CA VAL A 336 10.03 23.86 -10.98
C VAL A 336 9.97 23.36 -9.53
N PRO A 337 9.85 22.05 -9.24
CA PRO A 337 9.83 21.55 -7.87
C PRO A 337 11.15 21.71 -7.11
N VAL A 338 12.26 21.93 -7.83
CA VAL A 338 13.59 22.10 -7.24
C VAL A 338 13.88 23.56 -6.86
N ILE A 339 13.10 24.52 -7.41
CA ILE A 339 13.26 25.94 -7.11
C ILE A 339 12.84 26.17 -5.65
N PRO A 340 13.75 26.70 -4.79
CA PRO A 340 13.40 26.96 -3.41
C PRO A 340 12.21 27.92 -3.28
N PRO A 341 11.33 27.73 -2.29
CA PRO A 341 10.11 28.53 -2.13
C PRO A 341 10.35 30.03 -2.02
N GLU A 342 11.47 30.43 -1.43
CA GLU A 342 11.84 31.85 -1.29
C GLU A 342 12.08 32.51 -2.63
N GLN A 343 12.84 31.84 -3.54
CA GLN A 343 13.10 32.34 -4.88
C GLN A 343 11.86 32.35 -5.75
N ALA A 344 11.03 31.30 -5.63
CA ALA A 344 9.75 31.23 -6.33
C ALA A 344 8.80 32.36 -5.89
N GLN A 345 8.71 32.65 -4.59
CA GLN A 345 7.93 33.76 -4.05
C GLN A 345 8.52 35.12 -4.45
N ALA A 346 9.85 35.25 -4.51
CA ALA A 346 10.48 36.48 -4.93
C ALA A 346 10.13 36.83 -6.37
N LEU A 347 10.23 35.85 -7.30
CA LEU A 347 9.82 36.08 -8.70
C LEU A 347 8.32 36.37 -8.81
N THR A 348 7.48 35.62 -8.10
CA THR A 348 6.03 35.84 -8.11
C THR A 348 5.67 37.24 -7.62
N ARG A 349 6.30 37.72 -6.55
CA ARG A 349 6.13 39.09 -6.04
C ARG A 349 6.63 40.14 -7.00
N LEU A 350 7.77 39.89 -7.66
CA LEU A 350 8.33 40.81 -8.65
C LEU A 350 7.39 41.02 -9.85
N VAL A 351 6.79 39.92 -10.33
CA VAL A 351 5.94 39.97 -11.54
C VAL A 351 4.53 40.45 -11.22
N PHE A 352 3.92 39.93 -10.13
CA PHE A 352 2.52 40.20 -9.84
C PHE A 352 2.28 41.28 -8.78
N GLY A 353 3.32 41.75 -8.10
CA GLY A 353 3.23 42.80 -7.08
C GLY A 353 2.26 42.45 -5.96
N GLY A 354 1.37 43.34 -5.61
CA GLY A 354 0.32 43.13 -4.60
C GLY A 354 -1.07 42.90 -5.22
N LEU A 355 -1.15 42.25 -6.38
CA LEU A 355 -2.42 41.98 -7.05
C LEU A 355 -3.28 40.99 -6.26
N ASP A 356 -4.58 41.25 -6.23
CA ASP A 356 -5.56 40.36 -5.63
C ASP A 356 -5.58 38.98 -6.34
N ASP A 357 -5.76 37.91 -5.57
CA ASP A 357 -5.75 36.53 -6.06
C ASP A 357 -6.85 36.25 -7.09
N SER A 358 -8.01 36.87 -6.97
CA SER A 358 -9.11 36.74 -7.92
C SER A 358 -8.79 37.32 -9.29
N VAL A 359 -8.10 38.47 -9.31
CA VAL A 359 -7.66 39.14 -10.54
C VAL A 359 -6.58 38.34 -11.24
N ASN A 360 -5.67 37.78 -10.46
CA ASN A 360 -4.59 36.92 -10.96
C ASN A 360 -5.12 35.65 -11.62
N ALA A 361 -6.15 35.00 -11.06
CA ALA A 361 -6.74 33.78 -11.61
C ALA A 361 -7.35 34.02 -13.01
N ALA A 362 -8.06 35.14 -13.22
CA ALA A 362 -8.63 35.45 -14.52
C ALA A 362 -7.56 35.72 -15.59
N TYR A 363 -6.46 36.37 -15.20
CA TYR A 363 -5.35 36.63 -16.12
C TYR A 363 -4.53 35.35 -16.40
N GLU A 364 -4.39 34.48 -15.45
CA GLU A 364 -3.75 33.18 -15.63
C GLU A 364 -4.48 32.35 -16.70
N ILE A 365 -5.80 32.22 -16.61
CA ILE A 365 -6.63 31.51 -17.61
C ILE A 365 -6.44 32.14 -19.02
N THR A 366 -6.45 33.47 -19.11
CA THR A 366 -6.25 34.20 -20.36
C THR A 366 -4.85 33.94 -20.95
N PHE A 367 -3.82 34.02 -20.11
CA PHE A 367 -2.43 33.80 -20.50
C PHE A 367 -2.17 32.35 -20.92
N ASP A 368 -2.72 31.39 -20.20
CA ASP A 368 -2.60 29.97 -20.53
C ASP A 368 -3.25 29.61 -21.86
N ALA A 369 -4.46 30.13 -22.14
CA ALA A 369 -5.11 29.97 -23.45
C ALA A 369 -4.26 30.58 -24.57
N TYR A 370 -3.72 31.77 -24.37
CA TYR A 370 -2.84 32.43 -25.33
C TYR A 370 -1.58 31.62 -25.61
N THR A 371 -0.98 31.06 -24.58
CA THR A 371 0.22 30.20 -24.66
C THR A 371 -0.07 28.88 -25.38
N ARG A 372 -1.17 28.20 -25.05
CA ARG A 372 -1.58 26.92 -25.69
C ARG A 372 -1.78 27.07 -27.20
N HIS A 373 -2.29 28.25 -27.63
CA HIS A 373 -2.49 28.55 -29.03
C HIS A 373 -1.32 29.28 -29.70
N ASN A 374 -0.10 29.11 -29.16
CA ASN A 374 1.13 29.68 -29.73
C ASN A 374 1.02 31.17 -30.05
N GLY A 375 0.34 31.95 -29.20
CA GLY A 375 0.17 33.38 -29.39
C GLY A 375 -0.98 33.80 -30.33
N SER A 376 -1.83 32.87 -30.75
CA SER A 376 -2.99 33.19 -31.60
C SER A 376 -4.14 33.75 -30.76
N ILE A 377 -4.31 35.07 -30.82
CA ILE A 377 -5.39 35.76 -30.10
C ILE A 377 -6.78 35.25 -30.54
N SER A 378 -6.95 34.94 -31.83
CA SER A 378 -8.24 34.50 -32.37
C SER A 378 -8.58 33.07 -31.88
N ALA A 379 -7.60 32.15 -31.84
CA ALA A 379 -7.81 30.80 -31.37
C ALA A 379 -8.04 30.78 -29.84
N ALA A 380 -7.25 31.52 -29.07
CA ALA A 380 -7.41 31.64 -27.63
C ALA A 380 -8.75 32.29 -27.24
N ALA A 381 -9.20 33.33 -27.97
CA ALA A 381 -10.50 33.92 -27.75
C ALA A 381 -11.66 32.94 -28.02
N LYS A 382 -11.55 32.13 -29.07
CA LYS A 382 -12.53 31.09 -29.39
C LYS A 382 -12.60 30.03 -28.26
N GLU A 383 -11.46 29.56 -27.75
CA GLU A 383 -11.39 28.61 -26.64
C GLU A 383 -12.11 29.14 -25.39
N LEU A 384 -11.87 30.42 -25.05
CA LEU A 384 -12.45 31.05 -23.86
C LEU A 384 -13.87 31.63 -24.09
N PHE A 385 -14.46 31.40 -25.24
CA PHE A 385 -15.76 32.00 -25.63
C PHE A 385 -15.79 33.52 -25.53
N LEU A 386 -14.64 34.17 -25.81
CA LEU A 386 -14.48 35.63 -25.78
C LEU A 386 -14.44 36.23 -27.18
N HIS A 387 -14.83 37.52 -27.29
CA HIS A 387 -14.56 38.26 -28.48
C HIS A 387 -13.05 38.59 -28.60
N LYS A 388 -12.49 38.58 -29.80
CA LYS A 388 -11.08 38.88 -30.08
C LYS A 388 -10.58 40.14 -29.39
N ASN A 389 -11.39 41.20 -29.39
CA ASN A 389 -11.03 42.49 -28.76
C ASN A 389 -10.96 42.37 -27.23
N THR A 390 -11.83 41.56 -26.60
CA THR A 390 -11.79 41.28 -25.16
C THR A 390 -10.50 40.54 -24.78
N MET A 391 -10.16 39.54 -25.56
CA MET A 391 -8.90 38.79 -25.38
C MET A 391 -7.69 39.74 -25.52
N GLN A 392 -7.70 40.61 -26.49
CA GLN A 392 -6.64 41.61 -26.70
C GLN A 392 -6.54 42.58 -25.52
N ASN A 393 -7.68 43.05 -24.99
CA ASN A 393 -7.74 43.94 -23.83
C ASN A 393 -7.19 43.24 -22.58
N HIS A 394 -7.49 41.93 -22.36
CA HIS A 394 -6.94 41.16 -21.25
C HIS A 394 -5.41 41.07 -21.34
N LEU A 395 -4.84 40.76 -22.52
CA LEU A 395 -3.39 40.71 -22.72
C LEU A 395 -2.73 42.10 -22.51
N ASN A 396 -3.37 43.19 -22.98
CA ASN A 396 -2.89 44.55 -22.73
C ASN A 396 -2.91 44.90 -21.25
N ARG A 397 -3.92 44.42 -20.52
CA ARG A 397 -4.04 44.64 -19.08
C ARG A 397 -3.01 43.86 -18.27
N ILE A 398 -2.72 42.61 -18.67
CA ILE A 398 -1.59 41.83 -18.10
C ILE A 398 -0.30 42.64 -18.27
N ALA A 399 -0.01 43.16 -19.47
CA ALA A 399 1.17 43.97 -19.74
C ALA A 399 1.23 45.27 -18.89
N ALA A 400 0.11 45.96 -18.75
CA ALA A 400 0.04 47.19 -17.98
C ALA A 400 0.26 47.00 -16.47
N ILE A 401 -0.22 45.87 -15.93
CA ILE A 401 -0.18 45.58 -14.50
C ILE A 401 1.19 44.97 -14.10
N THR A 402 1.68 44.03 -14.91
CA THR A 402 2.91 43.28 -14.60
C THR A 402 4.17 43.99 -15.11
N GLY A 403 4.05 44.90 -16.06
CA GLY A 403 5.19 45.46 -16.78
C GLY A 403 5.77 44.55 -17.87
N TYR A 404 5.24 43.32 -18.02
CA TYR A 404 5.70 42.34 -19.01
C TYR A 404 4.65 42.13 -20.10
N ASN A 405 5.05 42.29 -21.36
CA ASN A 405 4.13 42.14 -22.50
C ASN A 405 4.04 40.67 -22.93
N PRO A 406 2.85 40.01 -22.81
CA PRO A 406 2.69 38.61 -23.21
C PRO A 406 3.03 38.27 -24.67
N ARG A 407 3.10 39.30 -25.55
CA ARG A 407 3.45 39.12 -26.96
C ARG A 407 4.95 39.22 -27.23
N ASN A 408 5.72 39.72 -26.30
CA ASN A 408 7.17 39.72 -26.38
C ASN A 408 7.69 38.37 -25.85
N LEU A 409 8.55 37.70 -26.62
CA LEU A 409 8.98 36.33 -26.29
C LEU A 409 9.72 36.25 -24.95
N ASN A 410 10.58 37.23 -24.63
CA ASN A 410 11.31 37.29 -23.37
C ASN A 410 10.35 37.53 -22.20
N ASP A 411 9.45 38.48 -22.32
CA ASP A 411 8.46 38.81 -21.28
C ASP A 411 7.47 37.65 -21.07
N HIS A 412 7.09 36.98 -22.16
CA HIS A 412 6.25 35.79 -22.13
C HIS A 412 6.89 34.67 -21.31
N THR A 413 8.19 34.45 -21.48
CA THR A 413 8.92 33.41 -20.71
C THR A 413 8.91 33.73 -19.22
N ILE A 414 9.10 35.00 -18.85
CA ILE A 414 9.05 35.44 -17.44
C ILE A 414 7.65 35.24 -16.86
N LEU A 415 6.63 35.66 -17.60
CA LEU A 415 5.23 35.50 -17.20
C LEU A 415 4.86 34.02 -17.04
N ALA A 416 5.24 33.18 -18.03
CA ALA A 416 4.98 31.75 -18.00
C ALA A 416 5.58 31.08 -16.76
N LEU A 417 6.84 31.39 -16.46
CA LEU A 417 7.51 30.86 -15.27
C LEU A 417 6.87 31.39 -13.97
N ALA A 418 6.52 32.66 -13.92
CA ALA A 418 5.90 33.26 -12.74
C ALA A 418 4.50 32.66 -12.44
N PHE A 419 3.64 32.48 -13.45
CA PHE A 419 2.35 31.81 -13.29
C PHE A 419 2.53 30.36 -12.86
N LEU A 420 3.48 29.64 -13.46
CA LEU A 420 3.78 28.24 -13.12
C LEU A 420 4.23 28.09 -11.67
N LEU A 421 5.17 28.91 -11.21
CA LEU A 421 5.66 28.92 -9.83
C LEU A 421 4.56 29.31 -8.83
N ARG A 422 3.68 30.24 -9.20
CA ARG A 422 2.55 30.61 -8.36
C ARG A 422 1.59 29.44 -8.16
N ARG A 423 1.23 28.72 -9.22
CA ARG A 423 0.41 27.49 -9.15
C ARG A 423 1.05 26.44 -8.26
N HIS A 424 2.34 26.21 -8.46
CA HIS A 424 3.08 25.22 -7.69
C HIS A 424 3.07 25.55 -6.18
N ASN A 425 3.38 26.80 -5.81
CA ASN A 425 3.44 27.21 -4.41
C ASN A 425 2.09 27.26 -3.70
N SER A 426 1.02 27.71 -4.36
CA SER A 426 -0.31 27.79 -3.75
C SER A 426 -0.92 26.44 -3.40
N ARG A 427 -0.38 25.34 -3.90
CA ARG A 427 -0.84 23.96 -3.69
C ARG A 427 0.07 23.13 -2.81
N CYS A 428 1.36 23.43 -2.80
CA CYS A 428 2.29 22.81 -1.84
C CYS A 428 2.07 23.28 -0.40
N LEU A 429 1.31 24.36 -0.20
CA LEU A 429 1.00 24.94 1.12
C LEU A 429 -0.39 24.50 1.66
N ARG A 430 -1.16 23.73 0.91
CA ARG A 430 -2.40 23.08 1.36
C ARG A 430 -2.19 21.59 1.55
#